data_16c3a699fddf9a9f5fe1561e14147669
#
_entry.id   16c3a699fddf9a9f5fe1561e14147669
#
_cell.length_a   1.000
_cell.length_b   1.000
_cell.length_c   1.000
_cell.angle_alpha   90.00
_cell.angle_beta   90.00
_cell.angle_gamma   90.00
#
_symmetry.space_group_name_H-M   'P 1'
#
loop_
_entity.id
_entity.type
_entity.pdbx_description
1 polymer ?
#
loop_
_entity_poly.entity_id
_entity_poly.type
_entity_poly.pdbx_seq_one_letter_code
_entity_poly.pdbx_strand_id
1 'polypeptide(L)'
;MAVNVTPGFDLQPSAQQTPLSTNYITNFDFLNQYLPDTYEKEFERYGNRTVASFLRMVGAEMPSNSDLIKWAEQGRLHTKYQACTSAGAAGADDGVWTIPNNIQNFNPALGGTSSQAALRAGQTVMISDNTPGSTLQNKGIITVAPTAANPNLVTIAYYEAGGQAMAAATACDIFVYGSEFAKGVNGMQGSLESDDFIFQNKPIIIKDKYSVSGSDMAQIGWVEVTSENGASGYLWYLKSEHDTRLRFEDYLETAMIEAVPAAAGSGAGDYLQGTAAGASVAGESGSEGIFYVVGQRGNVFGGGNPTTLAQFDNIIQRLDKQGSIEENVIFVDRQFSFDIDDMLAVQNSYGAGGTSYGLFDNDKDMALNLGFTGFRRGYDFYKSDWKYLNDPTMRGGLNAGKVNGLLVPAGSTTVYDQILGKNAKRPFLHVRYRASETEDRRYKSWITGSAGGARTSDLDAMEVNFLSERAVCTLGANNFFLFQDA
;
A
#
# COMPACT_ATOMS: atom_id res chain seq x y z
N MET A 1 -24.49 21.56 59.05
CA MET A 1 -25.09 22.27 60.24
C MET A 1 -24.56 21.58 61.47
N ALA A 2 -23.88 22.31 62.35
CA ALA A 2 -23.49 21.77 63.60
C ALA A 2 -24.79 21.64 64.48
N VAL A 3 -25.17 20.44 64.85
CA VAL A 3 -26.24 20.21 65.81
C VAL A 3 -25.67 20.55 67.16
N ASN A 4 -26.18 21.63 67.73
CA ASN A 4 -25.85 22.04 69.09
C ASN A 4 -26.42 20.99 70.03
N VAL A 5 -25.60 20.15 70.58
CA VAL A 5 -25.97 19.18 71.60
C VAL A 5 -25.76 19.85 72.94
N THR A 6 -26.76 19.83 73.78
CA THR A 6 -26.98 20.30 75.12
C THR A 6 -25.76 20.77 75.92
N PRO A 7 -25.90 21.87 76.68
CA PRO A 7 -24.75 22.57 77.30
C PRO A 7 -23.91 21.65 78.18
N GLY A 8 -22.65 21.50 77.84
CA GLY A 8 -21.68 20.83 78.69
C GLY A 8 -20.92 19.68 78.06
N PHE A 9 -21.30 19.23 76.92
CA PHE A 9 -20.58 18.21 76.14
C PHE A 9 -20.40 18.66 74.70
N ASP A 10 -19.26 19.25 74.38
CA ASP A 10 -18.81 19.57 73.05
C ASP A 10 -18.13 18.35 72.41
N LEU A 11 -18.79 17.22 72.45
CA LEU A 11 -18.38 16.08 71.64
C LEU A 11 -18.96 16.30 70.27
N GLN A 12 -18.11 16.71 69.35
CA GLN A 12 -18.45 16.70 67.98
C GLN A 12 -18.49 15.24 67.50
N PRO A 13 -19.62 14.71 67.06
CA PRO A 13 -19.68 13.37 66.53
C PRO A 13 -18.81 13.30 65.29
N SER A 14 -18.09 12.25 65.19
CA SER A 14 -17.31 11.97 63.99
C SER A 14 -18.24 11.89 62.80
N ALA A 15 -17.89 12.54 61.73
CA ALA A 15 -18.53 12.45 60.43
C ALA A 15 -20.07 12.66 60.48
N GLN A 16 -20.75 12.29 59.49
CA GLN A 16 -22.16 12.52 59.26
C GLN A 16 -23.07 11.91 60.36
N GLN A 17 -23.81 12.75 61.05
CA GLN A 17 -24.68 12.36 62.18
C GLN A 17 -26.02 11.82 61.71
N THR A 18 -26.56 12.38 60.69
CA THR A 18 -27.81 11.95 60.06
C THR A 18 -27.59 11.47 58.68
N PRO A 19 -27.97 10.24 58.35
CA PRO A 19 -27.88 9.78 56.99
C PRO A 19 -28.78 10.63 56.10
N LEU A 20 -28.26 11.12 55.01
CA LEU A 20 -29.05 11.75 53.96
C LEU A 20 -29.79 10.67 53.16
N SER A 21 -30.91 11.03 52.54
CA SER A 21 -31.65 10.10 51.68
C SER A 21 -30.83 9.55 50.53
N THR A 22 -29.79 10.27 50.14
CA THR A 22 -28.81 9.83 49.14
C THR A 22 -27.83 8.78 49.67
N ASN A 23 -27.75 8.57 50.99
CA ASN A 23 -26.88 7.58 51.62
C ASN A 23 -27.60 6.25 51.87
N TYR A 24 -28.91 6.19 51.63
CA TYR A 24 -29.64 4.93 51.65
C TYR A 24 -29.45 4.21 50.33
N ILE A 25 -29.23 2.93 50.41
CA ILE A 25 -29.24 2.05 49.26
C ILE A 25 -30.67 1.97 48.78
N THR A 26 -31.03 2.83 47.82
CA THR A 26 -32.38 2.86 47.23
C THR A 26 -32.52 1.95 46.04
N ASN A 27 -31.45 1.72 45.33
CA ASN A 27 -31.29 0.73 44.28
C ASN A 27 -30.05 -0.08 44.62
N PHE A 28 -30.00 -1.32 44.22
CA PHE A 28 -28.86 -2.20 44.45
C PHE A 28 -27.55 -1.65 43.83
N ASP A 29 -27.24 -0.39 44.10
CA ASP A 29 -25.98 0.27 43.78
C ASP A 29 -24.91 -0.10 44.82
N PHE A 30 -24.90 -1.38 45.16
CA PHE A 30 -24.03 -1.97 46.19
C PHE A 30 -22.70 -2.45 45.61
N LEU A 31 -22.48 -2.29 44.31
CA LEU A 31 -21.21 -2.62 43.68
C LEU A 31 -20.01 -1.94 44.32
N ASN A 32 -20.27 -0.79 44.99
CA ASN A 32 -19.25 -0.10 45.76
C ASN A 32 -19.15 -0.56 47.23
N GLN A 33 -20.12 -1.38 47.70
CA GLN A 33 -20.20 -1.81 49.10
C GLN A 33 -19.91 -3.28 49.31
N TYR A 34 -20.16 -4.09 48.31
CA TYR A 34 -19.83 -5.51 48.27
C TYR A 34 -18.73 -5.75 47.25
N LEU A 35 -17.74 -6.57 47.58
CA LEU A 35 -16.79 -7.04 46.58
C LEU A 35 -17.60 -7.84 45.55
N PRO A 36 -17.75 -7.34 44.33
CA PRO A 36 -18.39 -8.14 43.27
C PRO A 36 -17.51 -9.33 42.95
N ASP A 37 -18.13 -10.46 42.68
CA ASP A 37 -17.45 -11.56 42.02
C ASP A 37 -17.20 -11.17 40.57
N THR A 38 -15.98 -10.71 40.27
CA THR A 38 -15.56 -10.28 38.95
C THR A 38 -14.64 -11.33 38.36
N TYR A 39 -14.77 -11.58 37.07
CA TYR A 39 -13.82 -12.45 36.38
C TYR A 39 -12.42 -11.84 36.49
N GLU A 40 -11.45 -12.70 36.78
CA GLU A 40 -10.03 -12.29 36.92
C GLU A 40 -9.44 -11.70 35.64
N LYS A 41 -10.00 -12.04 34.49
CA LYS A 41 -9.58 -11.52 33.18
C LYS A 41 -10.70 -10.74 32.52
N GLU A 42 -10.38 -9.58 31.97
CA GLU A 42 -11.27 -8.85 31.11
C GLU A 42 -11.50 -9.58 29.80
N PHE A 43 -12.77 -9.66 29.40
CA PHE A 43 -13.15 -10.21 28.10
C PHE A 43 -13.00 -9.14 27.03
N GLU A 44 -12.24 -9.44 25.99
CA GLU A 44 -12.10 -8.58 24.81
C GLU A 44 -13.39 -8.60 23.99
N ARG A 45 -14.20 -7.59 24.15
CA ARG A 45 -15.54 -7.49 23.51
C ARG A 45 -15.48 -7.57 21.98
N TYR A 46 -14.43 -7.06 21.38
CA TYR A 46 -14.28 -6.97 19.92
C TYR A 46 -13.32 -8.01 19.35
N GLY A 47 -12.91 -9.01 20.11
CA GLY A 47 -12.00 -10.05 19.68
C GLY A 47 -10.58 -9.52 19.43
N ASN A 48 -9.98 -9.86 18.32
CA ASN A 48 -8.64 -9.41 18.01
C ASN A 48 -8.58 -7.87 17.86
N ARG A 49 -7.86 -7.20 18.75
CA ARG A 49 -7.78 -5.73 18.85
C ARG A 49 -6.78 -5.10 17.90
N THR A 50 -5.86 -5.90 17.35
CA THR A 50 -4.79 -5.40 16.48
C THR A 50 -5.07 -5.69 15.01
N VAL A 51 -4.61 -4.82 14.13
CA VAL A 51 -4.60 -5.01 12.67
C VAL A 51 -3.20 -5.32 12.13
N ALA A 52 -2.19 -5.36 12.99
CA ALA A 52 -0.78 -5.53 12.68
C ALA A 52 -0.44 -6.97 12.23
N SER A 53 -0.94 -7.38 11.09
CA SER A 53 -0.65 -8.70 10.52
C SER A 53 -0.26 -8.66 9.04
N PHE A 54 -0.69 -7.64 8.31
CA PHE A 54 -0.52 -7.54 6.86
C PHE A 54 0.95 -7.47 6.46
N LEU A 55 1.68 -6.49 6.98
CA LEU A 55 3.10 -6.32 6.64
C LEU A 55 3.98 -7.47 7.16
N ARG A 56 3.61 -8.09 8.27
CA ARG A 56 4.30 -9.30 8.77
C ARG A 56 4.10 -10.49 7.85
N MET A 57 2.96 -10.59 7.19
CA MET A 57 2.65 -11.68 6.27
C MET A 57 3.29 -11.48 4.89
N VAL A 58 3.29 -10.27 4.39
CA VAL A 58 3.71 -9.95 3.00
C VAL A 58 5.14 -9.47 2.94
N GLY A 59 5.63 -8.75 3.94
CA GLY A 59 6.85 -7.99 3.88
C GLY A 59 8.03 -8.60 4.60
N ALA A 60 9.18 -8.60 3.95
CA ALA A 60 10.47 -8.72 4.63
C ALA A 60 10.87 -7.35 5.17
N GLU A 61 11.41 -7.32 6.38
CA GLU A 61 12.00 -6.12 6.95
C GLU A 61 13.51 -6.14 6.73
N MET A 62 14.08 -5.02 6.28
CA MET A 62 15.50 -4.90 5.96
C MET A 62 16.08 -3.60 6.49
N PRO A 63 17.33 -3.63 7.00
CA PRO A 63 17.98 -2.42 7.48
C PRO A 63 18.36 -1.47 6.34
N SER A 64 18.38 -0.19 6.65
CA SER A 64 18.90 0.89 5.80
C SER A 64 19.53 1.96 6.68
N ASN A 65 20.68 2.46 6.29
CA ASN A 65 21.39 3.54 7.00
C ASN A 65 21.17 4.92 6.37
N SER A 66 20.40 5.00 5.28
CA SER A 66 20.21 6.25 4.51
C SER A 66 18.88 6.91 4.83
N ASP A 67 18.85 8.24 4.79
CA ASP A 67 17.63 9.05 4.87
C ASP A 67 16.78 8.98 3.61
N LEU A 68 17.37 8.53 2.50
CA LEU A 68 16.71 8.41 1.22
C LEU A 68 16.98 7.03 0.63
N ILE A 69 15.92 6.26 0.43
CA ILE A 69 15.96 4.94 -0.16
C ILE A 69 15.63 5.09 -1.63
N LYS A 70 16.54 4.67 -2.50
CA LYS A 70 16.35 4.71 -3.96
C LYS A 70 16.47 3.32 -4.55
N TRP A 71 15.68 3.07 -5.59
CA TRP A 71 15.80 1.87 -6.42
C TRP A 71 15.51 2.22 -7.87
N ALA A 72 16.07 1.43 -8.79
CA ALA A 72 15.84 1.58 -10.21
C ALA A 72 15.01 0.42 -10.73
N GLU A 73 14.09 0.71 -11.63
CA GLU A 73 13.28 -0.28 -12.34
C GLU A 73 13.53 -0.10 -13.83
N GLN A 74 13.84 -1.18 -14.51
CA GLN A 74 14.12 -1.14 -15.94
C GLN A 74 12.82 -1.05 -16.75
N GLY A 75 12.84 -0.22 -17.79
CA GLY A 75 11.79 -0.10 -18.77
C GLY A 75 11.70 -1.30 -19.72
N ARG A 76 10.78 -1.24 -20.66
CA ARG A 76 10.59 -2.30 -21.66
C ARG A 76 11.69 -2.24 -22.73
N LEU A 77 12.12 -3.40 -23.21
CA LEU A 77 13.09 -3.50 -24.30
C LEU A 77 12.46 -3.14 -25.66
N HIS A 78 11.20 -3.46 -25.85
CA HIS A 78 10.52 -3.23 -27.12
C HIS A 78 9.84 -1.88 -27.14
N THR A 79 9.96 -1.18 -28.26
CA THR A 79 9.43 0.16 -28.45
C THR A 79 8.13 0.10 -29.25
N LYS A 80 7.07 0.66 -28.68
CA LYS A 80 5.78 0.88 -29.32
C LYS A 80 5.33 2.31 -29.02
N TYR A 81 4.95 3.05 -30.05
CA TYR A 81 4.37 4.38 -29.93
C TYR A 81 2.90 4.35 -30.28
N GLN A 82 2.06 5.03 -29.52
CA GLN A 82 0.61 5.00 -29.66
C GLN A 82 0.06 6.35 -30.13
N ALA A 83 -1.07 6.29 -30.83
CA ALA A 83 -1.79 7.44 -31.34
C ALA A 83 -0.95 8.35 -32.26
N CYS A 84 0.02 7.77 -32.99
CA CYS A 84 0.81 8.48 -33.98
C CYS A 84 -0.07 8.88 -35.16
N THR A 85 0.16 10.05 -35.73
CA THR A 85 -0.61 10.56 -36.86
C THR A 85 0.29 10.83 -38.06
N SER A 86 -0.19 10.50 -39.25
CA SER A 86 0.50 10.84 -40.48
C SER A 86 0.11 12.26 -40.97
N ALA A 87 1.11 13.03 -41.38
CA ALA A 87 0.90 14.30 -42.08
C ALA A 87 0.89 14.09 -43.62
N GLY A 88 1.17 12.85 -44.09
CA GLY A 88 1.29 12.56 -45.51
C GLY A 88 -0.03 12.26 -46.18
N ALA A 89 -0.07 12.48 -47.49
CA ALA A 89 -1.18 12.09 -48.36
C ALA A 89 -1.25 10.57 -48.52
N ALA A 90 -2.46 10.03 -48.55
CA ALA A 90 -2.67 8.62 -48.91
C ALA A 90 -2.09 8.32 -50.28
N GLY A 91 -1.27 7.28 -50.40
CA GLY A 91 -0.69 6.82 -51.68
C GLY A 91 0.73 7.29 -51.96
N ALA A 92 1.41 7.92 -51.04
CA ALA A 92 2.84 8.21 -51.12
C ALA A 92 3.67 6.96 -50.75
N ASP A 93 4.85 6.79 -51.39
CA ASP A 93 5.76 5.70 -51.07
C ASP A 93 6.42 5.84 -49.69
N ASP A 94 6.37 7.04 -49.12
CA ASP A 94 6.81 7.37 -47.76
C ASP A 94 5.84 8.28 -47.03
N GLY A 95 5.92 8.32 -45.73
CA GLY A 95 5.09 9.18 -44.89
C GLY A 95 5.86 9.74 -43.72
N VAL A 96 5.57 11.02 -43.42
CA VAL A 96 6.03 11.67 -42.17
C VAL A 96 5.03 11.42 -41.09
N TRP A 97 5.48 10.85 -39.99
CA TRP A 97 4.66 10.50 -38.84
C TRP A 97 5.01 11.35 -37.65
N THR A 98 3.98 11.84 -36.98
CA THR A 98 4.10 12.60 -35.73
C THR A 98 3.75 11.71 -34.55
N ILE A 99 4.67 11.60 -33.60
CA ILE A 99 4.50 10.86 -32.34
C ILE A 99 3.99 11.85 -31.31
N PRO A 100 2.79 11.68 -30.76
CA PRO A 100 2.24 12.62 -29.77
C PRO A 100 3.03 12.55 -28.46
N ASN A 101 3.28 13.72 -27.86
CA ASN A 101 3.95 13.84 -26.59
C ASN A 101 2.94 13.61 -25.45
N ASN A 102 2.71 12.35 -25.12
CA ASN A 102 1.82 11.93 -24.04
C ASN A 102 2.49 10.89 -23.14
N ILE A 103 1.86 10.61 -22.00
CA ILE A 103 2.38 9.66 -21.00
C ILE A 103 2.56 8.23 -21.52
N GLN A 104 1.86 7.85 -22.57
CA GLN A 104 1.93 6.51 -23.17
C GLN A 104 3.19 6.33 -24.04
N ASN A 105 3.67 7.41 -24.62
CA ASN A 105 4.84 7.42 -25.51
C ASN A 105 6.11 7.88 -24.80
N PHE A 106 5.97 8.79 -23.84
CA PHE A 106 7.10 9.38 -23.11
C PHE A 106 6.77 9.45 -21.62
N ASN A 107 7.75 9.18 -20.79
CA ASN A 107 7.57 9.29 -19.34
C ASN A 107 7.79 10.72 -18.87
N PRO A 108 6.75 11.44 -18.43
CA PRO A 108 6.88 12.82 -17.95
C PRO A 108 7.64 12.94 -16.63
N ALA A 109 7.77 11.84 -15.85
CA ALA A 109 8.49 11.85 -14.57
C ALA A 109 10.00 12.05 -14.72
N LEU A 110 10.55 11.89 -15.93
CA LEU A 110 11.98 12.14 -16.23
C LEU A 110 12.31 13.61 -16.53
N GLY A 111 11.36 14.52 -16.31
CA GLY A 111 11.63 15.97 -16.31
C GLY A 111 11.93 16.61 -17.66
N GLY A 112 11.69 15.92 -18.77
CA GLY A 112 11.93 16.44 -20.11
C GLY A 112 10.67 16.91 -20.81
N THR A 113 10.60 18.19 -21.16
CA THR A 113 9.53 18.74 -21.99
C THR A 113 9.63 18.35 -23.47
N SER A 114 10.68 17.63 -23.86
CA SER A 114 10.87 17.12 -25.22
C SER A 114 11.66 15.82 -25.18
N SER A 115 10.96 14.73 -24.93
CA SER A 115 11.56 13.41 -25.11
C SER A 115 11.65 13.12 -26.59
N GLN A 116 12.86 12.93 -27.10
CA GLN A 116 13.09 12.48 -28.47
C GLN A 116 12.70 11.01 -28.57
N ALA A 117 11.89 10.65 -29.57
CA ALA A 117 11.52 9.28 -29.81
C ALA A 117 12.76 8.41 -30.10
N ALA A 118 12.82 7.24 -29.49
CA ALA A 118 13.98 6.34 -29.55
C ALA A 118 13.98 5.47 -30.83
N LEU A 119 13.60 6.07 -31.96
CA LEU A 119 13.60 5.43 -33.28
C LEU A 119 14.88 5.73 -34.00
N ARG A 120 15.38 4.74 -34.80
CA ARG A 120 16.60 4.84 -35.56
C ARG A 120 16.36 4.52 -37.05
N ALA A 121 17.10 5.19 -37.92
CA ALA A 121 17.07 4.87 -39.33
C ALA A 121 17.53 3.40 -39.59
N GLY A 122 16.85 2.70 -40.47
CA GLY A 122 17.05 1.30 -40.74
C GLY A 122 16.25 0.34 -39.86
N GLN A 123 15.49 0.82 -38.87
CA GLN A 123 14.53 -0.02 -38.16
C GLN A 123 13.30 -0.30 -39.03
N THR A 124 12.80 -1.52 -38.93
CA THR A 124 11.56 -1.94 -39.59
C THR A 124 10.41 -1.81 -38.62
N VAL A 125 9.34 -1.20 -39.09
CA VAL A 125 8.17 -0.86 -38.27
C VAL A 125 6.89 -1.40 -38.90
N MET A 126 5.95 -1.74 -38.01
CA MET A 126 4.57 -2.02 -38.38
C MET A 126 3.71 -0.85 -37.88
N ILE A 127 2.88 -0.33 -38.71
CA ILE A 127 1.93 0.75 -38.45
C ILE A 127 0.53 0.13 -38.50
N SER A 128 -0.22 0.26 -37.44
CA SER A 128 -1.57 -0.29 -37.35
C SER A 128 -2.55 0.82 -36.95
N ASP A 129 -3.69 0.88 -37.65
CA ASP A 129 -4.78 1.77 -37.25
C ASP A 129 -5.34 1.38 -35.89
N ASN A 130 -5.45 2.34 -35.00
CA ASN A 130 -5.94 2.13 -33.63
C ASN A 130 -7.49 2.19 -33.51
N THR A 131 -8.17 2.34 -34.64
CA THR A 131 -9.64 2.35 -34.66
C THR A 131 -10.19 0.94 -34.40
N PRO A 132 -11.08 0.75 -33.41
CA PRO A 132 -11.66 -0.57 -33.16
C PRO A 132 -12.33 -1.15 -34.41
N GLY A 133 -11.95 -2.38 -34.78
CA GLY A 133 -12.47 -3.07 -35.96
C GLY A 133 -11.78 -2.74 -37.27
N SER A 134 -10.80 -1.83 -37.29
CA SER A 134 -9.98 -1.58 -38.48
C SER A 134 -9.02 -2.74 -38.71
N THR A 135 -8.85 -3.12 -39.96
CA THR A 135 -7.87 -4.12 -40.43
C THR A 135 -6.69 -3.48 -41.13
N LEU A 136 -6.64 -2.15 -41.16
CA LEU A 136 -5.59 -1.41 -41.86
C LEU A 136 -4.27 -1.50 -41.11
N GLN A 137 -3.27 -2.04 -41.75
CA GLN A 137 -1.90 -2.10 -41.28
C GLN A 137 -0.94 -1.89 -42.45
N ASN A 138 0.20 -1.30 -42.17
CA ASN A 138 1.25 -1.10 -43.13
C ASN A 138 2.61 -1.46 -42.50
N LYS A 139 3.57 -1.86 -43.30
CA LYS A 139 4.93 -2.11 -42.87
C LYS A 139 5.87 -1.19 -43.61
N GLY A 140 6.89 -0.74 -42.94
CA GLY A 140 7.87 0.18 -43.53
C GLY A 140 9.20 0.13 -42.82
N ILE A 141 10.13 0.88 -43.39
CA ILE A 141 11.47 1.07 -42.85
C ILE A 141 11.64 2.57 -42.51
N ILE A 142 12.27 2.84 -41.41
CA ILE A 142 12.57 4.22 -41.02
C ILE A 142 13.73 4.73 -41.87
N THR A 143 13.48 5.78 -42.62
CA THR A 143 14.48 6.46 -43.42
C THR A 143 15.07 7.68 -42.72
N VAL A 144 14.25 8.46 -42.00
CA VAL A 144 14.70 9.60 -41.23
C VAL A 144 14.27 9.42 -39.75
N ALA A 145 15.28 9.32 -38.91
CA ALA A 145 15.08 9.22 -37.46
C ALA A 145 14.71 10.57 -36.83
N PRO A 146 14.04 10.60 -35.69
CA PRO A 146 13.82 11.81 -34.90
C PRO A 146 15.15 12.49 -34.53
N THR A 147 15.18 13.82 -34.62
CA THR A 147 16.34 14.66 -34.29
C THR A 147 16.02 15.60 -33.12
N ALA A 148 17.04 16.21 -32.53
CA ALA A 148 16.82 17.21 -31.46
C ALA A 148 15.95 18.40 -31.93
N ALA A 149 15.99 18.77 -33.24
CA ALA A 149 15.15 19.81 -33.80
C ALA A 149 13.72 19.35 -34.04
N ASN A 150 13.54 18.07 -34.35
CA ASN A 150 12.23 17.44 -34.62
C ASN A 150 12.12 16.13 -33.81
N PRO A 151 11.95 16.23 -32.49
CA PRO A 151 12.06 15.07 -31.61
C PRO A 151 10.95 14.03 -31.80
N ASN A 152 9.83 14.46 -32.36
CA ASN A 152 8.60 13.67 -32.50
C ASN A 152 8.26 13.29 -33.95
N LEU A 153 9.13 13.64 -34.91
CA LEU A 153 8.89 13.36 -36.32
C LEU A 153 9.77 12.20 -36.79
N VAL A 154 9.16 11.29 -37.52
CA VAL A 154 9.84 10.14 -38.15
C VAL A 154 9.35 9.97 -39.58
N THR A 155 10.25 9.72 -40.55
CA THR A 155 9.86 9.39 -41.91
C THR A 155 9.99 7.89 -42.10
N ILE A 156 8.96 7.27 -42.64
CA ILE A 156 8.85 5.84 -42.85
C ILE A 156 8.56 5.60 -44.37
N ALA A 157 9.43 4.86 -45.01
CA ALA A 157 9.21 4.38 -46.38
C ALA A 157 8.49 3.02 -46.31
N TYR A 158 7.43 2.89 -47.10
CA TYR A 158 6.60 1.69 -47.08
C TYR A 158 7.15 0.60 -48.00
N TYR A 159 6.95 -0.68 -47.62
CA TYR A 159 7.32 -1.80 -48.46
C TYR A 159 6.37 -2.03 -49.65
N GLU A 160 5.14 -1.53 -49.54
CA GLU A 160 4.17 -1.59 -50.62
C GLU A 160 4.21 -0.32 -51.46
N ALA A 161 4.22 -0.48 -52.77
CA ALA A 161 4.20 0.63 -53.69
C ALA A 161 2.87 1.43 -53.54
N GLY A 162 2.99 2.73 -53.38
CA GLY A 162 1.87 3.61 -53.16
C GLY A 162 1.35 3.62 -51.71
N GLY A 163 1.93 2.83 -50.82
CA GLY A 163 1.53 2.69 -49.44
C GLY A 163 0.06 2.29 -49.24
N GLN A 164 -0.25 1.62 -48.19
CA GLN A 164 -1.65 1.41 -47.83
C GLN A 164 -2.24 2.76 -47.33
N ALA A 165 -3.41 3.14 -47.88
CA ALA A 165 -4.04 4.41 -47.60
C ALA A 165 -4.43 4.54 -46.09
N MET A 166 -3.50 5.02 -45.28
CA MET A 166 -3.80 5.52 -43.96
C MET A 166 -4.34 6.95 -44.11
N ALA A 167 -5.56 7.20 -43.71
CA ALA A 167 -6.12 8.54 -43.74
C ALA A 167 -5.28 9.50 -42.89
N ALA A 168 -5.07 10.72 -43.36
CA ALA A 168 -4.40 11.76 -42.61
C ALA A 168 -5.12 11.94 -41.25
N ALA A 169 -4.36 12.13 -40.17
CA ALA A 169 -4.84 12.30 -38.80
C ALA A 169 -5.52 11.05 -38.16
N THR A 170 -5.53 9.89 -38.81
CA THR A 170 -5.94 8.65 -38.15
C THR A 170 -4.90 8.26 -37.10
N ALA A 171 -5.36 8.00 -35.87
CA ALA A 171 -4.48 7.56 -34.80
C ALA A 171 -3.99 6.13 -35.06
N CYS A 172 -2.68 5.96 -35.22
CA CYS A 172 -2.04 4.68 -35.50
C CYS A 172 -1.03 4.34 -34.43
N ASP A 173 -0.83 3.06 -34.21
CA ASP A 173 0.23 2.55 -33.38
C ASP A 173 1.42 2.13 -34.23
N ILE A 174 2.63 2.56 -33.85
CA ILE A 174 3.89 2.22 -34.52
C ILE A 174 4.65 1.27 -33.61
N PHE A 175 4.97 0.08 -34.12
CA PHE A 175 5.70 -0.97 -33.43
C PHE A 175 6.97 -1.33 -34.20
N VAL A 176 8.13 -1.33 -33.53
CA VAL A 176 9.41 -1.75 -34.08
C VAL A 176 9.54 -3.25 -33.95
N TYR A 177 9.70 -3.97 -35.08
CA TYR A 177 9.81 -5.43 -35.06
C TYR A 177 11.18 -5.95 -35.53
N GLY A 178 12.05 -5.09 -36.06
CA GLY A 178 13.36 -5.49 -36.49
C GLY A 178 14.16 -4.36 -37.14
N SER A 179 15.15 -4.74 -37.93
CA SER A 179 15.95 -3.80 -38.73
C SER A 179 16.39 -4.44 -40.07
N GLU A 180 16.52 -3.65 -41.12
CA GLU A 180 16.96 -4.09 -42.42
C GLU A 180 17.92 -3.07 -43.06
N PHE A 181 18.99 -3.54 -43.62
CA PHE A 181 20.01 -2.71 -44.29
C PHE A 181 20.39 -3.30 -45.65
N ALA A 182 20.74 -2.44 -46.58
CA ALA A 182 21.25 -2.86 -47.86
C ALA A 182 22.66 -3.49 -47.73
N LYS A 183 23.04 -4.27 -48.72
CA LYS A 183 24.40 -4.87 -48.78
C LYS A 183 25.46 -3.78 -48.86
N GLY A 184 26.50 -3.85 -48.03
CA GLY A 184 27.65 -2.97 -48.10
C GLY A 184 27.45 -1.59 -47.46
N VAL A 185 26.36 -1.39 -46.68
CA VAL A 185 26.15 -0.18 -45.90
C VAL A 185 26.47 -0.40 -44.40
N ASN A 186 26.73 0.67 -43.70
CA ASN A 186 26.91 0.62 -42.24
C ASN A 186 25.64 0.18 -41.56
N GLY A 187 25.76 -0.49 -40.40
CA GLY A 187 24.62 -0.86 -39.57
C GLY A 187 24.01 0.33 -38.83
N MET A 188 23.08 0.03 -37.91
CA MET A 188 22.37 1.02 -37.12
C MET A 188 23.36 1.89 -36.33
N GLN A 189 23.18 3.19 -36.42
CA GLN A 189 23.99 4.14 -35.69
C GLN A 189 23.39 4.43 -34.28
N GLY A 190 24.24 4.41 -33.27
CA GLY A 190 23.88 4.58 -31.88
C GLY A 190 23.32 3.30 -31.23
N SER A 191 23.54 3.16 -29.93
CA SER A 191 22.94 2.12 -29.11
C SER A 191 21.65 2.64 -28.49
N LEU A 192 20.70 1.74 -28.25
CA LEU A 192 19.50 2.01 -27.48
C LEU A 192 19.65 1.34 -26.11
N GLU A 193 19.57 2.12 -25.05
CA GLU A 193 19.51 1.62 -23.70
C GLU A 193 18.05 1.68 -23.22
N SER A 194 17.62 0.71 -22.43
CA SER A 194 16.32 0.82 -21.76
C SER A 194 16.41 1.87 -20.68
N ASP A 195 15.43 2.77 -20.61
CA ASP A 195 15.38 3.77 -19.56
C ASP A 195 15.18 3.09 -18.19
N ASP A 196 16.02 3.48 -17.25
CA ASP A 196 15.88 3.11 -15.86
C ASP A 196 15.03 4.15 -15.13
N PHE A 197 13.89 3.72 -14.59
CA PHE A 197 13.06 4.56 -13.76
C PHE A 197 13.57 4.52 -12.31
N ILE A 198 13.99 5.68 -11.80
CA ILE A 198 14.48 5.79 -10.45
C ILE A 198 13.34 6.23 -9.53
N PHE A 199 12.98 5.38 -8.61
CA PHE A 199 12.01 5.67 -7.55
C PHE A 199 12.73 5.87 -6.22
N GLN A 200 12.08 6.60 -5.33
CA GLN A 200 12.63 6.89 -4.02
C GLN A 200 11.54 6.94 -2.96
N ASN A 201 11.92 6.63 -1.73
CA ASN A 201 11.07 6.83 -0.57
C ASN A 201 11.91 7.27 0.63
N LYS A 202 11.28 7.93 1.60
CA LYS A 202 11.92 8.42 2.82
C LYS A 202 11.34 7.73 4.03
N PRO A 203 12.17 7.32 5.00
CA PRO A 203 11.67 6.79 6.26
C PRO A 203 11.00 7.89 7.09
N ILE A 204 9.91 7.53 7.74
CA ILE A 204 9.23 8.36 8.72
C ILE A 204 9.50 7.84 10.13
N ILE A 205 9.50 8.77 11.09
CA ILE A 205 9.69 8.46 12.50
C ILE A 205 8.32 8.38 13.16
N ILE A 206 7.98 7.20 13.67
CA ILE A 206 6.74 6.93 14.38
C ILE A 206 7.09 6.81 15.86
N LYS A 207 6.35 7.53 16.72
CA LYS A 207 6.56 7.53 18.17
C LYS A 207 5.22 7.40 18.88
N ASP A 208 5.24 6.69 20.00
CA ASP A 208 4.17 6.71 20.99
C ASP A 208 4.78 6.70 22.40
N LYS A 209 4.03 7.12 23.37
CA LYS A 209 4.46 7.20 24.76
C LYS A 209 3.34 6.83 25.69
N TYR A 210 3.66 6.02 26.68
CA TYR A 210 2.81 5.77 27.84
C TYR A 210 3.46 6.43 29.06
N SER A 211 2.66 7.19 29.82
CA SER A 211 3.12 7.87 31.04
C SER A 211 2.19 7.55 32.19
N VAL A 212 2.74 7.18 33.33
CA VAL A 212 2.01 6.93 34.58
C VAL A 212 2.73 7.63 35.73
N SER A 213 1.98 8.26 36.62
CA SER A 213 2.57 8.94 37.77
C SER A 213 3.11 7.95 38.80
N GLY A 214 4.17 8.33 39.52
CA GLY A 214 4.73 7.48 40.58
C GLY A 214 3.74 7.18 41.69
N SER A 215 2.82 8.10 41.95
CA SER A 215 1.74 7.90 42.94
C SER A 215 0.74 6.84 42.48
N ASP A 216 0.37 6.86 41.19
CA ASP A 216 -0.58 5.87 40.66
C ASP A 216 0.04 4.48 40.58
N MET A 217 1.35 4.38 40.35
CA MET A 217 2.08 3.11 40.40
C MET A 217 2.09 2.44 41.76
N ALA A 218 1.96 3.23 42.83
CA ALA A 218 1.88 2.74 44.19
C ALA A 218 0.49 2.19 44.55
N GLN A 219 -0.52 2.42 43.71
CA GLN A 219 -1.87 1.89 43.95
C GLN A 219 -1.98 0.45 43.39
N ILE A 220 -2.63 -0.39 44.19
CA ILE A 220 -2.92 -1.77 43.77
C ILE A 220 -4.24 -1.77 42.97
N GLY A 221 -4.17 -2.15 41.71
CA GLY A 221 -5.35 -2.33 40.87
C GLY A 221 -6.10 -3.64 41.20
N TRP A 222 -7.36 -3.69 40.80
CA TRP A 222 -8.21 -4.88 40.96
C TRP A 222 -8.15 -5.84 39.73
N VAL A 223 -7.50 -5.41 38.67
CA VAL A 223 -7.38 -6.20 37.43
C VAL A 223 -6.09 -7.00 37.48
N GLU A 224 -6.19 -8.31 37.31
CA GLU A 224 -5.03 -9.17 37.16
C GLU A 224 -4.42 -9.02 35.76
N VAL A 225 -3.14 -8.73 35.70
CA VAL A 225 -2.37 -8.59 34.47
C VAL A 225 -1.23 -9.56 34.45
N THR A 226 -1.09 -10.28 33.36
CA THR A 226 0.04 -11.19 33.13
C THR A 226 1.05 -10.52 32.20
N SER A 227 2.26 -10.30 32.71
CA SER A 227 3.39 -9.82 31.89
C SER A 227 3.88 -10.89 30.92
N GLU A 228 4.51 -10.48 29.82
CA GLU A 228 5.17 -11.41 28.85
C GLU A 228 6.18 -12.36 29.51
N ASN A 229 6.76 -11.96 30.62
CA ASN A 229 7.69 -12.80 31.38
C ASN A 229 7.01 -13.75 32.37
N GLY A 230 5.69 -13.90 32.32
CA GLY A 230 4.92 -14.77 33.18
C GLY A 230 4.68 -14.25 34.60
N ALA A 231 5.07 -13.02 34.91
CA ALA A 231 4.71 -12.39 36.16
C ALA A 231 3.25 -11.94 36.09
N SER A 232 2.42 -12.42 37.00
CA SER A 232 1.03 -12.01 37.16
C SER A 232 0.83 -11.19 38.43
N GLY A 233 -0.03 -10.19 38.36
CA GLY A 233 -0.37 -9.34 39.50
C GLY A 233 -1.45 -8.32 39.16
N TYR A 234 -2.03 -7.71 40.21
CA TYR A 234 -3.10 -6.72 40.05
C TYR A 234 -2.55 -5.33 39.73
N LEU A 235 -1.83 -5.20 38.61
CA LEU A 235 -1.16 -3.96 38.20
C LEU A 235 -1.76 -3.42 36.92
N TRP A 236 -2.74 -2.52 37.02
CA TRP A 236 -3.45 -1.92 35.91
C TRP A 236 -2.53 -1.19 34.90
N TYR A 237 -1.41 -0.63 35.35
CA TYR A 237 -0.48 0.09 34.47
C TYR A 237 0.21 -0.84 33.46
N LEU A 238 0.46 -2.10 33.79
CA LEU A 238 1.03 -3.08 32.85
C LEU A 238 0.06 -3.35 31.69
N LYS A 239 -1.24 -3.42 31.99
CA LYS A 239 -2.25 -3.55 30.95
C LYS A 239 -2.27 -2.33 30.03
N SER A 240 -2.25 -1.11 30.60
CA SER A 240 -2.27 0.12 29.83
C SER A 240 -1.00 0.30 28.99
N GLU A 241 0.17 -0.15 29.47
CA GLU A 241 1.39 -0.22 28.69
C GLU A 241 1.25 -1.20 27.52
N HIS A 242 0.70 -2.38 27.77
CA HIS A 242 0.45 -3.38 26.72
C HIS A 242 -0.51 -2.85 25.66
N ASP A 243 -1.60 -2.19 26.06
CA ASP A 243 -2.55 -1.55 25.12
C ASP A 243 -1.87 -0.46 24.28
N THR A 244 -0.98 0.33 24.89
CA THR A 244 -0.19 1.33 24.15
C THR A 244 0.76 0.69 23.17
N ARG A 245 1.39 -0.42 23.53
CA ARG A 245 2.26 -1.19 22.63
C ARG A 245 1.50 -1.74 21.43
N LEU A 246 0.32 -2.33 21.65
CA LEU A 246 -0.52 -2.81 20.55
C LEU A 246 -0.93 -1.66 19.62
N ARG A 247 -1.32 -0.51 20.18
CA ARG A 247 -1.64 0.68 19.37
C ARG A 247 -0.43 1.18 18.58
N PHE A 248 0.76 1.15 19.17
CA PHE A 248 1.99 1.52 18.47
C PHE A 248 2.29 0.55 17.31
N GLU A 249 2.09 -0.75 17.50
CA GLU A 249 2.24 -1.75 16.44
C GLU A 249 1.24 -1.50 15.29
N ASP A 250 -0.02 -1.15 15.62
CA ASP A 250 -0.99 -0.75 14.62
C ASP A 250 -0.56 0.52 13.86
N TYR A 251 0.02 1.51 14.54
CA TYR A 251 0.57 2.70 13.88
C TYR A 251 1.73 2.37 12.94
N LEU A 252 2.58 1.39 13.30
CA LEU A 252 3.67 0.96 12.42
C LEU A 252 3.16 0.39 11.10
N GLU A 253 2.03 -0.28 11.13
CA GLU A 253 1.44 -0.88 9.95
C GLU A 253 0.60 0.12 9.16
N THR A 254 -0.33 0.80 9.83
CA THR A 254 -1.25 1.73 9.16
C THR A 254 -0.54 2.93 8.54
N ALA A 255 0.54 3.42 9.18
CA ALA A 255 1.35 4.48 8.61
C ALA A 255 2.04 4.06 7.30
N MET A 256 2.49 2.80 7.19
CA MET A 256 3.10 2.30 5.95
C MET A 256 2.06 2.09 4.84
N ILE A 257 0.82 1.84 5.19
CA ILE A 257 -0.27 1.66 4.23
C ILE A 257 -0.79 3.00 3.71
N GLU A 258 -1.03 3.96 4.60
CA GLU A 258 -1.76 5.22 4.31
C GLU A 258 -0.86 6.44 4.11
N ALA A 259 0.43 6.36 4.41
CA ALA A 259 1.32 7.51 4.32
C ALA A 259 1.30 8.17 2.94
N VAL A 260 1.37 9.50 2.94
CA VAL A 260 1.43 10.31 1.73
C VAL A 260 2.62 11.27 1.87
N PRO A 261 3.43 11.44 0.83
CA PRO A 261 4.51 12.44 0.86
C PRO A 261 3.92 13.84 0.94
N ALA A 262 4.51 14.68 1.76
CA ALA A 262 4.08 16.06 1.87
C ALA A 262 4.43 16.83 0.60
N ALA A 263 3.46 17.51 0.01
CA ALA A 263 3.70 18.39 -1.11
C ALA A 263 4.49 19.65 -0.66
N ALA A 264 5.24 20.22 -1.59
CA ALA A 264 5.94 21.48 -1.34
C ALA A 264 4.95 22.57 -0.92
N GLY A 265 5.24 23.26 0.18
CA GLY A 265 4.36 24.30 0.73
C GLY A 265 3.12 23.78 1.43
N SER A 266 3.03 22.48 1.72
CA SER A 266 1.95 21.93 2.53
C SER A 266 2.13 22.23 4.00
N GLY A 267 1.02 22.50 4.72
CA GLY A 267 1.08 22.74 6.17
C GLY A 267 1.66 21.56 6.96
N ALA A 268 1.53 20.34 6.47
CA ALA A 268 2.15 19.15 7.07
C ALA A 268 3.68 19.19 6.91
N GLY A 269 4.17 19.59 5.74
CA GLY A 269 5.62 19.75 5.51
C GLY A 269 6.22 20.80 6.42
N ASP A 270 5.59 21.96 6.52
CA ASP A 270 6.05 23.06 7.38
C ASP A 270 6.08 22.62 8.87
N TYR A 271 5.01 21.98 9.35
CA TYR A 271 4.93 21.48 10.72
C TYR A 271 6.02 20.46 11.04
N LEU A 272 6.22 19.47 10.18
CA LEU A 272 7.20 18.41 10.41
C LEU A 272 8.65 18.89 10.36
N GLN A 273 8.90 20.00 9.67
CA GLN A 273 10.22 20.65 9.64
C GLN A 273 10.39 21.70 10.73
N GLY A 274 9.38 21.94 11.54
CA GLY A 274 9.41 22.93 12.61
C GLY A 274 9.47 24.38 12.10
N THR A 275 8.98 24.61 10.89
CA THR A 275 8.91 25.95 10.27
C THR A 275 7.52 26.56 10.46
N ALA A 276 7.41 27.87 10.28
CA ALA A 276 6.12 28.56 10.33
C ALA A 276 5.24 28.13 9.16
N ALA A 277 3.93 28.07 9.40
CA ALA A 277 2.95 27.74 8.36
C ALA A 277 3.09 28.71 7.17
N GLY A 278 3.15 28.18 5.96
CA GLY A 278 3.33 28.95 4.73
C GLY A 278 4.77 29.29 4.36
N ALA A 279 5.75 28.71 5.07
CA ALA A 279 7.17 28.90 4.76
C ALA A 279 7.58 28.26 3.41
N SER A 280 6.70 27.48 2.82
CA SER A 280 6.90 26.86 1.49
C SER A 280 8.20 26.06 1.38
N VAL A 281 8.56 25.36 2.45
CA VAL A 281 9.75 24.48 2.44
C VAL A 281 9.47 23.33 1.47
N ALA A 282 10.47 22.99 0.65
CA ALA A 282 10.34 21.90 -0.31
C ALA A 282 9.90 20.61 0.39
N GLY A 283 8.85 19.97 -0.13
CA GLY A 283 8.17 18.82 0.45
C GLY A 283 9.07 17.61 0.64
N GLU A 284 9.83 17.65 1.72
CA GLU A 284 10.77 16.57 2.04
C GLU A 284 10.30 15.67 3.16
N SER A 285 9.15 16.00 3.76
CA SER A 285 8.54 15.24 4.85
C SER A 285 7.50 14.26 4.33
N GLY A 286 7.19 13.24 5.14
CA GLY A 286 6.27 12.18 4.77
C GLY A 286 6.96 11.03 4.04
N SER A 287 6.20 9.99 3.77
CA SER A 287 6.65 8.77 3.09
C SER A 287 5.59 8.34 2.08
N GLU A 288 5.99 7.66 1.04
CA GLU A 288 5.05 7.02 0.12
C GLU A 288 4.52 5.73 0.76
N GLY A 289 3.24 5.71 1.12
CA GLY A 289 2.54 4.51 1.57
C GLY A 289 2.08 3.65 0.41
N ILE A 290 1.63 2.42 0.73
CA ILE A 290 1.24 1.44 -0.28
C ILE A 290 0.08 1.96 -1.14
N PHE A 291 -0.98 2.48 -0.54
CA PHE A 291 -2.14 2.98 -1.29
C PHE A 291 -1.78 4.17 -2.18
N TYR A 292 -0.92 5.06 -1.69
CA TYR A 292 -0.42 6.16 -2.49
C TYR A 292 0.38 5.67 -3.70
N VAL A 293 1.34 4.77 -3.49
CA VAL A 293 2.19 4.24 -4.56
C VAL A 293 1.37 3.51 -5.61
N VAL A 294 0.45 2.63 -5.20
CA VAL A 294 -0.39 1.89 -6.15
C VAL A 294 -1.36 2.82 -6.86
N GLY A 295 -1.90 3.84 -6.18
CA GLY A 295 -2.74 4.86 -6.79
C GLY A 295 -2.02 5.70 -7.85
N GLN A 296 -0.72 5.98 -7.68
CA GLN A 296 0.06 6.80 -8.60
C GLN A 296 0.73 6.00 -9.73
N ARG A 297 1.23 4.81 -9.42
CA ARG A 297 2.08 4.02 -10.34
C ARG A 297 1.56 2.61 -10.62
N GLY A 298 0.57 2.14 -9.86
CA GLY A 298 -0.02 0.82 -10.01
C GLY A 298 -1.29 0.83 -10.87
N ASN A 299 -2.06 -0.23 -10.73
CA ASN A 299 -3.35 -0.36 -11.39
C ASN A 299 -4.47 -0.07 -10.39
N VAL A 300 -5.46 0.69 -10.83
CA VAL A 300 -6.63 1.04 -10.02
C VAL A 300 -7.89 0.57 -10.73
N PHE A 301 -8.76 -0.11 -10.00
CA PHE A 301 -10.11 -0.44 -10.42
C PHE A 301 -11.09 0.47 -9.67
N GLY A 302 -11.63 1.47 -10.37
CA GLY A 302 -12.50 2.48 -9.80
C GLY A 302 -13.99 2.13 -9.87
N GLY A 303 -14.32 0.86 -10.03
CA GLY A 303 -15.71 0.39 -10.11
C GLY A 303 -16.18 -0.37 -8.88
N GLY A 304 -15.50 -0.22 -7.75
CA GLY A 304 -15.78 -0.99 -6.53
C GLY A 304 -15.25 -2.41 -6.61
N ASN A 305 -16.12 -3.38 -6.39
CA ASN A 305 -15.75 -4.80 -6.46
C ASN A 305 -16.07 -5.38 -7.84
N PRO A 306 -15.19 -6.18 -8.44
CA PRO A 306 -15.55 -6.97 -9.60
C PRO A 306 -16.57 -8.05 -9.18
N THR A 307 -17.76 -7.97 -9.76
CA THR A 307 -18.88 -8.89 -9.47
C THR A 307 -19.07 -9.92 -10.56
N THR A 308 -18.40 -9.77 -11.70
CA THR A 308 -18.51 -10.67 -12.85
C THR A 308 -17.15 -11.20 -13.28
N LEU A 309 -17.16 -12.40 -13.81
CA LEU A 309 -15.96 -13.04 -14.34
C LEU A 309 -15.30 -12.23 -15.45
N ALA A 310 -16.10 -11.54 -16.29
CA ALA A 310 -15.58 -10.70 -17.36
C ALA A 310 -14.81 -9.48 -16.82
N GLN A 311 -15.25 -8.89 -15.70
CA GLN A 311 -14.49 -7.82 -15.04
C GLN A 311 -13.18 -8.35 -14.47
N PHE A 312 -13.20 -9.56 -13.90
CA PHE A 312 -11.98 -10.19 -13.40
C PHE A 312 -11.02 -10.55 -14.52
N ASP A 313 -11.51 -11.00 -15.67
CA ASP A 313 -10.71 -11.26 -16.88
C ASP A 313 -10.00 -9.98 -17.37
N ASN A 314 -10.66 -8.82 -17.28
CA ASN A 314 -10.04 -7.54 -17.60
C ASN A 314 -8.86 -7.20 -16.66
N ILE A 315 -8.98 -7.57 -15.37
CA ILE A 315 -7.90 -7.40 -14.40
C ILE A 315 -6.70 -8.27 -14.79
N ILE A 316 -6.94 -9.54 -15.11
CA ILE A 316 -5.90 -10.47 -15.57
C ILE A 316 -5.22 -9.94 -16.83
N GLN A 317 -5.99 -9.47 -17.81
CA GLN A 317 -5.44 -8.89 -19.04
C GLN A 317 -4.58 -7.63 -18.79
N ARG A 318 -4.92 -6.85 -17.76
CA ARG A 318 -4.07 -5.71 -17.35
C ARG A 318 -2.78 -6.18 -16.70
N LEU A 319 -2.83 -7.20 -15.85
CA LEU A 319 -1.64 -7.79 -15.24
C LEU A 319 -0.72 -8.38 -16.30
N ASP A 320 -1.24 -9.06 -17.32
CA ASP A 320 -0.48 -9.54 -18.47
C ASP A 320 0.28 -8.43 -19.21
N LYS A 321 -0.36 -7.27 -19.33
CA LYS A 321 0.28 -6.11 -19.97
C LYS A 321 1.39 -5.50 -19.10
N GLN A 322 1.43 -5.79 -17.81
CA GLN A 322 2.41 -5.19 -16.88
C GLN A 322 3.65 -6.08 -16.68
N GLY A 323 3.56 -7.16 -15.97
CA GLY A 323 4.72 -7.96 -15.62
C GLY A 323 4.48 -9.46 -15.57
N SER A 324 3.22 -9.90 -15.76
CA SER A 324 2.84 -11.32 -15.82
C SER A 324 3.32 -12.15 -14.62
N ILE A 325 3.15 -11.64 -13.40
CA ILE A 325 3.49 -12.37 -12.19
C ILE A 325 2.36 -13.33 -11.88
N GLU A 326 2.66 -14.64 -11.89
CA GLU A 326 1.65 -15.70 -11.84
C GLU A 326 0.99 -15.87 -10.46
N GLU A 327 1.73 -15.62 -9.39
CA GLU A 327 1.24 -15.78 -8.02
C GLU A 327 0.88 -14.43 -7.41
N ASN A 328 -0.34 -14.30 -6.90
CA ASN A 328 -0.84 -13.07 -6.33
C ASN A 328 -1.65 -13.34 -5.06
N VAL A 329 -1.57 -12.44 -4.10
CA VAL A 329 -2.41 -12.43 -2.89
C VAL A 329 -3.37 -11.24 -2.96
N ILE A 330 -4.65 -11.49 -2.76
CA ILE A 330 -5.68 -10.45 -2.72
C ILE A 330 -6.12 -10.26 -1.27
N PHE A 331 -5.88 -9.09 -0.73
CA PHE A 331 -6.40 -8.65 0.55
C PHE A 331 -7.70 -7.91 0.31
N VAL A 332 -8.78 -8.40 0.89
CA VAL A 332 -10.13 -7.95 0.56
C VAL A 332 -10.93 -7.56 1.80
N ASP A 333 -11.91 -6.68 1.62
CA ASP A 333 -12.95 -6.47 2.60
C ASP A 333 -13.95 -7.66 2.59
N ARG A 334 -14.83 -7.70 3.57
CA ARG A 334 -15.77 -8.82 3.72
C ARG A 334 -16.75 -8.89 2.56
N GLN A 335 -17.21 -7.76 2.05
CA GLN A 335 -18.16 -7.73 0.93
C GLN A 335 -17.50 -8.22 -0.37
N PHE A 336 -16.30 -7.75 -0.65
CA PHE A 336 -15.56 -8.23 -1.82
C PHE A 336 -15.24 -9.73 -1.72
N SER A 337 -14.95 -10.21 -0.50
CA SER A 337 -14.77 -11.64 -0.27
C SER A 337 -16.02 -12.45 -0.67
N PHE A 338 -17.20 -11.97 -0.31
CA PHE A 338 -18.48 -12.61 -0.70
C PHE A 338 -18.72 -12.50 -2.20
N ASP A 339 -18.45 -11.37 -2.82
CA ASP A 339 -18.62 -11.17 -4.26
C ASP A 339 -17.74 -12.14 -5.07
N ILE A 340 -16.52 -12.42 -4.60
CA ILE A 340 -15.65 -13.44 -5.21
C ILE A 340 -16.27 -14.84 -5.04
N ASP A 341 -16.72 -15.17 -3.85
CA ASP A 341 -17.32 -16.48 -3.57
C ASP A 341 -18.59 -16.70 -4.40
N ASP A 342 -19.45 -15.70 -4.51
CA ASP A 342 -20.66 -15.75 -5.33
C ASP A 342 -20.34 -15.87 -6.83
N MET A 343 -19.34 -15.12 -7.31
CA MET A 343 -18.85 -15.20 -8.70
C MET A 343 -18.35 -16.61 -9.05
N LEU A 344 -17.62 -17.25 -8.13
CA LEU A 344 -17.12 -18.61 -8.31
C LEU A 344 -18.25 -19.65 -8.18
N ALA A 345 -19.20 -19.45 -7.26
CA ALA A 345 -20.35 -20.33 -7.06
C ALA A 345 -21.27 -20.37 -8.30
N VAL A 346 -21.48 -19.24 -8.98
CA VAL A 346 -22.25 -19.17 -10.23
C VAL A 346 -21.65 -20.09 -11.31
N GLN A 347 -20.32 -20.19 -11.39
CA GLN A 347 -19.67 -21.08 -12.34
C GLN A 347 -19.92 -22.57 -12.02
N ASN A 348 -20.10 -22.90 -10.74
CA ASN A 348 -20.34 -24.27 -10.31
C ASN A 348 -21.81 -24.72 -10.54
N SER A 349 -22.75 -23.77 -10.56
CA SER A 349 -24.17 -24.08 -10.75
C SER A 349 -24.56 -24.49 -12.19
N TYR A 350 -23.68 -24.32 -13.16
CA TYR A 350 -23.90 -24.73 -14.56
C TYR A 350 -23.88 -26.25 -14.77
N GLY A 351 -23.62 -27.03 -13.72
CA GLY A 351 -23.57 -28.48 -13.70
C GLY A 351 -24.87 -29.14 -13.22
N ALA A 352 -26.07 -28.69 -13.63
CA ALA A 352 -27.34 -29.39 -13.37
C ALA A 352 -27.47 -30.75 -14.09
N GLY A 353 -26.39 -31.31 -14.57
CA GLY A 353 -26.21 -32.59 -15.23
C GLY A 353 -25.15 -33.50 -14.61
N GLY A 354 -24.92 -33.42 -13.31
CA GLY A 354 -24.36 -34.55 -12.55
C GLY A 354 -22.92 -34.93 -12.71
N THR A 355 -21.99 -33.96 -12.83
CA THR A 355 -20.60 -34.18 -12.42
C THR A 355 -20.05 -32.90 -11.85
N SER A 356 -20.23 -32.75 -10.55
CA SER A 356 -19.47 -31.82 -9.73
C SER A 356 -17.98 -32.21 -9.81
N TYR A 357 -17.23 -31.64 -10.73
CA TYR A 357 -15.80 -31.70 -10.67
C TYR A 357 -15.36 -30.86 -9.46
N GLY A 358 -14.84 -31.55 -8.44
CA GLY A 358 -14.48 -31.07 -7.14
C GLY A 358 -13.67 -29.78 -7.09
N LEU A 359 -14.38 -28.67 -7.17
CA LEU A 359 -13.92 -27.39 -6.66
C LEU A 359 -14.14 -27.30 -5.13
N PHE A 360 -14.87 -28.28 -4.58
CA PHE A 360 -15.18 -28.35 -3.17
C PHE A 360 -14.72 -29.69 -2.61
N ASP A 361 -13.77 -29.66 -1.72
CA ASP A 361 -13.53 -30.77 -0.80
C ASP A 361 -14.66 -30.72 0.22
N ASN A 362 -15.75 -31.42 -0.10
CA ASN A 362 -16.98 -31.44 0.68
C ASN A 362 -16.77 -32.40 1.85
N ASP A 363 -16.30 -31.88 2.97
CA ASP A 363 -16.28 -32.65 4.20
C ASP A 363 -17.72 -32.93 4.61
N LYS A 364 -18.00 -34.20 4.93
CA LYS A 364 -19.37 -34.71 5.13
C LYS A 364 -20.17 -34.04 6.24
N ASP A 365 -19.48 -33.20 7.04
CA ASP A 365 -20.08 -32.49 8.18
C ASP A 365 -20.50 -31.03 7.88
N MET A 366 -20.19 -30.50 6.69
CA MET A 366 -20.65 -29.19 6.24
C MET A 366 -21.58 -29.30 5.04
N ALA A 367 -22.83 -28.97 5.23
CA ALA A 367 -23.88 -29.06 4.19
C ALA A 367 -23.63 -28.10 3.01
N LEU A 368 -22.89 -27.02 3.20
CA LEU A 368 -22.52 -26.05 2.17
C LEU A 368 -21.27 -25.27 2.59
N ASN A 369 -20.16 -25.45 1.90
CA ASN A 369 -18.97 -24.61 2.07
C ASN A 369 -18.86 -23.67 0.87
N LEU A 370 -19.17 -22.39 1.06
CA LEU A 370 -19.10 -21.35 0.04
C LEU A 370 -17.83 -20.47 0.17
N GLY A 371 -16.99 -20.72 1.16
CA GLY A 371 -15.77 -19.95 1.36
C GLY A 371 -14.59 -20.52 0.57
N PHE A 372 -14.03 -19.75 -0.37
CA PHE A 372 -12.83 -20.11 -1.11
C PHE A 372 -11.62 -19.40 -0.53
N THR A 373 -10.53 -20.12 -0.33
CA THR A 373 -9.23 -19.54 0.10
C THR A 373 -8.39 -19.06 -1.06
N GLY A 374 -8.66 -19.53 -2.26
CA GLY A 374 -7.95 -19.16 -3.48
C GLY A 374 -8.59 -19.79 -4.71
N PHE A 375 -8.21 -19.27 -5.87
CA PHE A 375 -8.65 -19.80 -7.16
C PHE A 375 -7.57 -19.56 -8.24
N ARG A 376 -7.64 -20.33 -9.32
CA ARG A 376 -6.75 -20.21 -10.46
C ARG A 376 -7.53 -19.87 -11.72
N ARG A 377 -7.13 -18.80 -12.40
CA ARG A 377 -7.62 -18.41 -13.72
C ARG A 377 -6.50 -17.82 -14.57
N GLY A 378 -5.64 -18.70 -15.09
CA GLY A 378 -4.37 -18.26 -15.70
C GLY A 378 -3.31 -17.97 -14.66
N TYR A 379 -3.65 -17.16 -13.66
CA TYR A 379 -2.82 -16.84 -12.49
C TYR A 379 -3.40 -17.48 -11.22
N ASP A 380 -2.55 -17.64 -10.21
CA ASP A 380 -2.94 -18.12 -8.90
C ASP A 380 -3.26 -16.92 -7.99
N PHE A 381 -4.47 -16.91 -7.46
CA PHE A 381 -4.95 -15.87 -6.55
C PHE A 381 -5.27 -16.47 -5.20
N TYR A 382 -4.61 -15.99 -4.16
CA TYR A 382 -4.88 -16.35 -2.77
C TYR A 382 -5.67 -15.23 -2.12
N LYS A 383 -6.84 -15.57 -1.58
CA LYS A 383 -7.74 -14.61 -0.92
C LYS A 383 -7.45 -14.54 0.56
N SER A 384 -7.27 -13.35 1.09
CA SER A 384 -7.11 -13.07 2.52
C SER A 384 -8.07 -11.95 2.93
N ASP A 385 -8.84 -12.22 3.98
CA ASP A 385 -9.70 -11.20 4.58
C ASP A 385 -8.86 -10.23 5.41
N TRP A 386 -9.05 -8.94 5.19
CA TRP A 386 -8.23 -7.92 5.82
C TRP A 386 -9.04 -7.10 6.83
N LYS A 387 -8.78 -7.34 8.10
CA LYS A 387 -9.48 -6.68 9.21
C LYS A 387 -9.44 -5.15 9.11
N TYR A 388 -8.35 -4.58 8.64
CA TYR A 388 -8.18 -3.14 8.47
C TYR A 388 -9.27 -2.49 7.59
N LEU A 389 -9.72 -3.20 6.55
CA LEU A 389 -10.78 -2.75 5.65
C LEU A 389 -12.19 -3.02 6.20
N ASN A 390 -12.32 -3.88 7.23
CA ASN A 390 -13.61 -4.26 7.81
C ASN A 390 -13.93 -3.50 9.12
N ASP A 391 -12.92 -2.98 9.80
CA ASP A 391 -13.10 -2.34 11.10
C ASP A 391 -13.73 -0.95 10.92
N PRO A 392 -14.91 -0.69 11.55
CA PRO A 392 -15.58 0.61 11.42
C PRO A 392 -14.83 1.76 12.10
N THR A 393 -13.86 1.48 12.96
CA THR A 393 -13.01 2.50 13.60
C THR A 393 -11.78 2.85 12.76
N MET A 394 -11.56 2.15 11.66
CA MET A 394 -10.46 2.33 10.73
C MET A 394 -10.99 2.58 9.30
N ARG A 395 -10.31 2.04 8.30
CA ARG A 395 -10.64 2.27 6.89
C ARG A 395 -12.05 1.77 6.52
N GLY A 396 -12.52 0.69 7.15
CA GLY A 396 -13.86 0.14 6.92
C GLY A 396 -15.02 1.04 7.33
N GLY A 397 -14.77 2.09 8.15
CA GLY A 397 -15.76 3.10 8.53
C GLY A 397 -15.85 4.30 7.58
N LEU A 398 -15.01 4.38 6.56
CA LEU A 398 -14.97 5.51 5.64
C LEU A 398 -15.90 5.28 4.44
N ASN A 399 -16.72 6.27 4.11
CA ASN A 399 -17.60 6.23 2.95
C ASN A 399 -16.92 6.79 1.69
N ALA A 400 -16.16 7.89 1.83
CA ALA A 400 -15.44 8.49 0.72
C ALA A 400 -14.04 7.87 0.56
N GLY A 401 -13.67 7.55 -0.68
CA GLY A 401 -12.38 6.92 -0.98
C GLY A 401 -12.24 5.53 -0.36
N LYS A 402 -13.34 4.80 -0.27
CA LYS A 402 -13.33 3.43 0.27
C LYS A 402 -12.43 2.53 -0.57
N VAL A 403 -11.55 1.81 0.09
CA VAL A 403 -10.71 0.77 -0.51
C VAL A 403 -11.32 -0.57 -0.16
N ASN A 404 -11.63 -1.36 -1.17
CA ASN A 404 -12.28 -2.65 -1.02
C ASN A 404 -11.27 -3.79 -1.04
N GLY A 405 -10.10 -3.57 -1.64
CA GLY A 405 -9.05 -4.58 -1.64
C GLY A 405 -7.75 -4.11 -2.26
N LEU A 406 -6.72 -4.89 -2.02
CA LEU A 406 -5.38 -4.71 -2.56
C LEU A 406 -4.85 -6.05 -3.06
N LEU A 407 -4.43 -6.09 -4.32
CA LEU A 407 -3.71 -7.23 -4.89
C LEU A 407 -2.22 -6.96 -4.82
N VAL A 408 -1.50 -7.89 -4.22
CA VAL A 408 -0.06 -7.86 -4.04
C VAL A 408 0.56 -9.04 -4.77
N PRO A 409 1.52 -8.83 -5.66
CA PRO A 409 2.24 -9.94 -6.29
C PRO A 409 3.02 -10.72 -5.22
N ALA A 410 2.82 -12.03 -5.19
CA ALA A 410 3.58 -12.94 -4.37
C ALA A 410 4.89 -13.29 -5.08
N GLY A 411 5.92 -13.52 -4.29
CA GLY A 411 7.22 -13.87 -4.86
C GLY A 411 8.29 -12.83 -4.57
N SER A 412 9.43 -13.00 -5.21
CA SER A 412 10.59 -12.16 -4.98
C SER A 412 11.33 -11.87 -6.27
N THR A 413 11.81 -10.65 -6.40
CA THR A 413 12.75 -10.27 -7.46
C THR A 413 14.19 -10.31 -6.96
N THR A 414 15.14 -10.49 -7.87
CA THR A 414 16.57 -10.47 -7.56
C THR A 414 17.08 -9.04 -7.72
N VAL A 415 17.58 -8.46 -6.64
CA VAL A 415 18.17 -7.12 -6.62
C VAL A 415 19.61 -7.23 -6.11
N TYR A 416 20.54 -6.49 -6.74
CA TYR A 416 21.89 -6.41 -6.21
C TYR A 416 21.91 -5.56 -4.95
N ASP A 417 22.35 -6.14 -3.85
CA ASP A 417 22.47 -5.47 -2.56
C ASP A 417 23.90 -5.00 -2.36
N GLN A 418 24.09 -3.68 -2.33
CA GLN A 418 25.42 -3.08 -2.14
C GLN A 418 26.04 -3.39 -0.76
N ILE A 419 25.20 -3.55 0.26
CA ILE A 419 25.67 -3.86 1.61
C ILE A 419 26.15 -5.31 1.69
N LEU A 420 25.43 -6.22 1.06
CA LEU A 420 25.77 -7.64 1.03
C LEU A 420 26.78 -8.00 -0.08
N GLY A 421 27.02 -7.10 -1.04
CA GLY A 421 27.90 -7.31 -2.18
C GLY A 421 27.48 -8.47 -3.10
N LYS A 422 26.21 -8.87 -3.07
CA LYS A 422 25.67 -9.97 -3.86
C LYS A 422 24.19 -9.74 -4.22
N ASN A 423 23.72 -10.50 -5.19
CA ASN A 423 22.31 -10.53 -5.54
C ASN A 423 21.48 -11.11 -4.37
N ALA A 424 20.53 -10.35 -3.88
CA ALA A 424 19.59 -10.78 -2.85
C ALA A 424 18.19 -10.89 -3.46
N LYS A 425 17.47 -11.96 -3.10
CA LYS A 425 16.05 -12.06 -3.42
C LYS A 425 15.28 -11.15 -2.47
N ARG A 426 14.45 -10.27 -3.03
CA ARG A 426 13.63 -9.34 -2.27
C ARG A 426 12.17 -9.48 -2.67
N PRO A 427 11.24 -9.56 -1.70
CA PRO A 427 9.81 -9.47 -2.00
C PRO A 427 9.49 -8.17 -2.74
N PHE A 428 8.47 -8.20 -3.59
CA PHE A 428 7.99 -7.01 -4.29
C PHE A 428 7.55 -5.91 -3.33
N LEU A 429 6.98 -6.30 -2.20
CA LEU A 429 6.65 -5.41 -1.09
C LEU A 429 7.56 -5.71 0.10
N HIS A 430 8.29 -4.72 0.59
CA HIS A 430 9.12 -4.86 1.78
C HIS A 430 9.25 -3.55 2.54
N VAL A 431 9.58 -3.65 3.81
CA VAL A 431 9.80 -2.50 4.70
C VAL A 431 11.29 -2.30 4.91
N ARG A 432 11.75 -1.07 4.80
CA ARG A 432 13.10 -0.65 5.16
C ARG A 432 13.05 0.11 6.48
N TYR A 433 13.82 -0.32 7.45
CA TYR A 433 13.94 0.36 8.74
C TYR A 433 15.34 0.93 8.92
N ARG A 434 15.42 2.00 9.69
CA ARG A 434 16.70 2.64 9.98
C ARG A 434 17.50 1.81 10.96
N ALA A 435 18.70 1.41 10.57
CA ALA A 435 19.65 0.76 11.45
C ALA A 435 21.08 1.02 11.00
N SER A 436 21.97 1.16 11.97
CA SER A 436 23.42 1.24 11.80
C SER A 436 24.07 0.21 12.74
N GLU A 437 25.39 0.07 12.69
CA GLU A 437 26.13 -0.80 13.60
C GLU A 437 25.97 -0.44 15.08
N THR A 438 25.65 0.82 15.36
CA THR A 438 25.54 1.36 16.73
C THR A 438 24.12 1.56 17.20
N GLU A 439 23.15 1.69 16.31
CA GLU A 439 21.78 2.05 16.65
C GLU A 439 20.78 1.31 15.74
N ASP A 440 19.86 0.56 16.34
CA ASP A 440 18.75 -0.06 15.65
C ASP A 440 17.46 0.67 16.01
N ARG A 441 16.78 1.24 14.99
CA ARG A 441 15.52 1.97 15.13
C ARG A 441 14.33 1.21 14.53
N ARG A 442 14.46 -0.09 14.36
CA ARG A 442 13.36 -0.95 13.90
C ARG A 442 12.18 -0.91 14.85
N TYR A 443 12.47 -1.17 16.13
CA TYR A 443 11.51 -1.12 17.23
C TYR A 443 12.30 -0.83 18.51
N LYS A 444 12.32 0.43 18.91
CA LYS A 444 13.07 0.87 20.09
C LYS A 444 12.10 1.23 21.20
N SER A 445 12.32 0.66 22.37
CA SER A 445 11.61 1.04 23.58
C SER A 445 12.58 1.35 24.69
N TRP A 446 12.27 2.35 25.50
CA TRP A 446 13.07 2.72 26.66
C TRP A 446 12.19 3.41 27.71
N ILE A 447 12.63 3.36 28.96
CA ILE A 447 11.92 3.94 30.09
C ILE A 447 12.66 5.22 30.51
N THR A 448 11.89 6.28 30.79
CA THR A 448 12.38 7.54 31.35
C THR A 448 11.54 7.93 32.58
N GLY A 449 12.05 8.81 33.43
CA GLY A 449 11.36 9.29 34.62
C GLY A 449 12.16 9.06 35.91
N SER A 450 11.49 9.20 37.04
CA SER A 450 12.05 8.90 38.37
C SER A 450 11.40 7.72 39.09
N ALA A 451 10.28 7.22 38.54
CA ALA A 451 9.55 6.06 39.03
C ALA A 451 9.81 4.81 38.18
N GLY A 452 9.42 3.64 38.62
CA GLY A 452 9.53 2.39 37.84
C GLY A 452 10.96 1.87 37.59
N GLY A 453 11.92 2.32 38.41
CA GLY A 453 13.33 1.89 38.29
C GLY A 453 14.19 2.75 37.36
N ALA A 454 13.61 3.64 36.58
CA ALA A 454 14.33 4.62 35.78
C ALA A 454 14.58 5.90 36.62
N ARG A 455 15.82 6.43 36.56
CA ARG A 455 16.18 7.70 37.24
C ARG A 455 16.88 8.62 36.26
N THR A 456 16.14 9.02 35.22
CA THR A 456 16.67 9.82 34.10
C THR A 456 16.22 11.27 34.13
N SER A 457 15.19 11.59 34.93
CA SER A 457 14.67 12.94 35.12
C SER A 457 14.08 13.11 36.53
N ASP A 458 13.78 14.35 36.93
CA ASP A 458 13.12 14.71 38.18
C ASP A 458 11.58 14.60 38.12
N LEU A 459 11.03 14.22 36.96
CA LEU A 459 9.61 13.99 36.79
C LEU A 459 9.17 12.75 37.58
N ASP A 460 8.27 12.92 38.56
CA ASP A 460 7.70 11.80 39.33
C ASP A 460 6.68 11.01 38.48
N ALA A 461 7.21 10.31 37.50
CA ALA A 461 6.47 9.45 36.61
C ALA A 461 7.37 8.36 36.03
N MET A 462 6.77 7.31 35.55
CA MET A 462 7.39 6.34 34.64
C MET A 462 6.86 6.61 33.24
N GLU A 463 7.74 6.84 32.30
CA GLU A 463 7.39 7.02 30.90
C GLU A 463 8.02 5.90 30.07
N VAL A 464 7.19 5.12 29.40
CA VAL A 464 7.64 4.11 28.43
C VAL A 464 7.51 4.72 27.05
N ASN A 465 8.62 4.84 26.36
CA ASN A 465 8.69 5.45 25.04
C ASN A 465 8.88 4.37 23.99
N PHE A 466 8.14 4.49 22.91
CA PHE A 466 8.25 3.64 21.72
C PHE A 466 8.68 4.48 20.53
N LEU A 467 9.56 3.94 19.70
CA LEU A 467 10.03 4.60 18.50
C LEU A 467 10.34 3.58 17.39
N SER A 468 9.93 3.90 16.18
CA SER A 468 10.38 3.21 14.99
C SER A 468 10.61 4.20 13.86
N GLU A 469 11.58 3.92 13.00
CA GLU A 469 11.85 4.70 11.80
C GLU A 469 11.90 3.75 10.61
N ARG A 470 10.93 3.89 9.71
CA ARG A 470 10.73 2.96 8.59
C ARG A 470 10.10 3.60 7.37
N ALA A 471 10.27 2.95 6.24
CA ALA A 471 9.62 3.28 4.98
C ALA A 471 9.21 2.00 4.26
N VAL A 472 8.16 2.05 3.47
CA VAL A 472 7.78 0.96 2.58
C VAL A 472 8.47 1.11 1.24
N CYS A 473 8.87 -0.01 0.64
CA CYS A 473 9.39 -0.08 -0.71
C CYS A 473 8.57 -1.05 -1.53
N THR A 474 8.07 -0.59 -2.66
CA THR A 474 7.31 -1.39 -3.63
C THR A 474 8.11 -1.50 -4.90
N LEU A 475 8.54 -2.71 -5.24
CA LEU A 475 9.23 -3.00 -6.49
C LEU A 475 8.20 -3.40 -7.53
N GLY A 476 8.24 -2.76 -8.71
CA GLY A 476 7.29 -3.03 -9.77
C GLY A 476 5.85 -2.71 -9.36
N ALA A 477 5.58 -1.49 -8.91
CA ALA A 477 4.26 -1.03 -8.47
C ALA A 477 3.16 -1.26 -9.52
N ASN A 478 3.53 -1.33 -10.81
CA ASN A 478 2.66 -1.65 -11.93
C ASN A 478 2.05 -3.08 -11.89
N ASN A 479 2.56 -3.97 -11.04
CA ASN A 479 2.00 -5.31 -10.83
C ASN A 479 1.02 -5.36 -9.64
N PHE A 480 0.88 -4.28 -8.90
CA PHE A 480 -0.10 -4.14 -7.83
C PHE A 480 -1.43 -3.64 -8.38
N PHE A 481 -2.50 -3.98 -7.69
CA PHE A 481 -3.85 -3.58 -8.07
C PHE A 481 -4.64 -3.10 -6.86
N LEU A 482 -5.22 -1.92 -6.95
CA LEU A 482 -6.05 -1.33 -5.90
C LEU A 482 -7.52 -1.33 -6.35
N PHE A 483 -8.39 -1.87 -5.51
CA PHE A 483 -9.83 -1.86 -5.70
C PHE A 483 -10.43 -0.77 -4.81
N GLN A 484 -11.06 0.21 -5.43
CA GLN A 484 -11.66 1.32 -4.70
C GLN A 484 -12.99 1.73 -5.33
N ASP A 485 -13.86 2.28 -4.52
CA ASP A 485 -15.09 2.92 -5.00
C ASP A 485 -14.75 4.22 -5.74
N ALA A 486 -15.53 4.52 -6.78
CA ALA A 486 -15.34 5.69 -7.64
C ALA A 486 -15.63 7.01 -6.91
#